data_9ce165779c099a334a39a226423e48b3
#
_entry.id   9ce165779c099a334a39a226423e48b3
#
_cell.length_a   1.000
_cell.length_b   1.000
_cell.length_c   1.000
_cell.angle_alpha   90.00
_cell.angle_beta   90.00
_cell.angle_gamma   90.00
#
_symmetry.space_group_name_H-M   'P 1'
#
loop_
_entity.id
_entity.type
_entity.pdbx_description
1 polymer ?
#
loop_
_entity_poly.entity_id
_entity_poly.type
_entity_poly.pdbx_seq_one_letter_code
_entity_poly.pdbx_strand_id
1 'polypeptide(L)'
;MHGEHHVFEDRCLFANYHEVLKQLISNLSFKSSPGLRSKGSWLDRISSRRRPTVGEDGGPLDIFSELKSAQQVLIVPSDRVGGLFLGAPVIKMVRQSYPNAHIGLLVGEAQVPIARLIPDVDEVVAVEFDQALWTGAFRKAEEELQRKNIDLLICLGFDCSYRLAQLCRGSGAKLRVGFARDGTDLFNVEVVSRNRAMYEELQYRSLLNAIGIQGEAEFRWSPVDENAEKTCEHHLGQSGRSLIVTLDMSKGEGKGLNKRQFDDIVNLVVKRGARALLFFSLAEKKIVNYLKEKYGDQVIPCSADDLLVAAALVQRSQVLIAANTDILHLAVSLKAPVIGLFAENPARWIAAGNRFVQCLYFENFRAISLAEIVAGLDRVLSEKVRSEKTESG
;
A
#
# COMPACT_ATOMS: atom_id res chain seq x y z
N MET A 1 15.33 -25.09 49.29
CA MET A 1 14.17 -25.74 48.69
C MET A 1 13.91 -25.04 47.37
N HIS A 2 14.39 -25.64 46.43
CA HIS A 2 14.06 -25.88 45.01
C HIS A 2 13.10 -24.85 44.36
N GLY A 3 13.64 -24.02 43.50
CA GLY A 3 12.94 -23.27 42.45
C GLY A 3 13.25 -23.93 41.12
N GLU A 4 12.24 -24.51 40.48
CA GLU A 4 12.36 -25.12 39.16
C GLU A 4 12.32 -24.05 38.07
N HIS A 5 13.41 -23.98 37.30
CA HIS A 5 13.46 -23.27 36.02
C HIS A 5 12.70 -24.11 34.98
N HIS A 6 11.54 -23.60 34.52
CA HIS A 6 10.92 -24.09 33.30
C HIS A 6 11.62 -23.48 32.07
N VAL A 7 12.48 -24.28 31.48
CA VAL A 7 12.96 -24.12 30.12
C VAL A 7 11.82 -24.55 29.20
N PHE A 8 11.14 -23.60 28.58
CA PHE A 8 10.16 -23.90 27.54
C PHE A 8 10.93 -24.28 26.26
N GLU A 9 10.73 -25.52 25.84
CA GLU A 9 11.39 -26.13 24.70
C GLU A 9 10.95 -25.49 23.37
N ASP A 10 11.92 -24.95 22.66
CA ASP A 10 11.82 -24.48 21.26
C ASP A 10 11.51 -25.61 20.23
N ARG A 11 11.13 -26.79 20.66
CA ARG A 11 10.91 -27.95 19.78
C ARG A 11 9.54 -28.08 19.14
N CYS A 12 8.54 -27.34 19.60
CA CYS A 12 7.18 -27.47 19.04
C CYS A 12 6.91 -26.66 17.75
N LEU A 13 7.68 -25.64 17.46
CA LEU A 13 7.48 -24.82 16.25
C LEU A 13 7.93 -25.54 14.97
N PHE A 14 8.93 -26.42 15.03
CA PHE A 14 9.46 -27.11 13.85
C PHE A 14 8.78 -28.43 13.48
N ALA A 15 8.09 -29.09 14.41
CA ALA A 15 7.39 -30.35 14.12
C ALA A 15 6.13 -30.14 13.25
N ASN A 16 5.46 -29.01 13.39
CA ASN A 16 4.30 -28.67 12.55
C ASN A 16 4.70 -28.18 11.16
N TYR A 17 5.93 -27.75 10.95
CA TYR A 17 6.40 -27.21 9.68
C TYR A 17 6.38 -28.25 8.56
N HIS A 18 6.69 -29.50 8.85
CA HIS A 18 6.74 -30.58 7.86
C HIS A 18 5.33 -31.02 7.41
N GLU A 19 4.34 -30.98 8.27
CA GLU A 19 2.94 -31.29 7.92
C GLU A 19 2.27 -30.11 7.19
N VAL A 20 2.55 -28.89 7.60
CA VAL A 20 2.13 -27.69 6.89
C VAL A 20 2.76 -27.64 5.49
N LEU A 21 4.03 -28.01 5.34
CA LEU A 21 4.71 -28.11 4.05
C LEU A 21 4.13 -29.21 3.16
N LYS A 22 3.74 -30.36 3.69
CA LYS A 22 3.06 -31.41 2.90
C LYS A 22 1.69 -30.95 2.40
N GLN A 23 0.93 -30.24 3.20
CA GLN A 23 -0.33 -29.60 2.77
C GLN A 23 -0.09 -28.46 1.75
N LEU A 24 0.99 -27.69 1.90
CA LEU A 24 1.39 -26.64 0.96
C LEU A 24 1.82 -27.22 -0.38
N ILE A 25 2.59 -28.30 -0.41
CA ILE A 25 3.02 -28.99 -1.64
C ILE A 25 1.81 -29.51 -2.43
N SER A 26 0.76 -29.96 -1.76
CA SER A 26 -0.50 -30.37 -2.42
C SER A 26 -1.28 -29.20 -3.03
N ASN A 27 -1.00 -27.97 -2.59
CA ASN A 27 -1.67 -26.74 -3.05
C ASN A 27 -0.80 -25.88 -4.00
N LEU A 28 0.51 -26.17 -4.10
CA LEU A 28 1.41 -25.56 -5.06
C LEU A 28 1.33 -26.31 -6.38
N SER A 29 0.77 -25.69 -7.39
CA SER A 29 0.82 -26.19 -8.76
C SER A 29 2.23 -25.98 -9.31
N PHE A 30 3.12 -26.97 -9.13
CA PHE A 30 4.38 -27.01 -9.87
C PHE A 30 4.06 -27.27 -11.33
N LYS A 31 3.98 -26.23 -12.14
CA LYS A 31 3.99 -26.38 -13.59
C LYS A 31 5.41 -26.69 -14.08
N SER A 32 5.84 -27.91 -13.93
CA SER A 32 6.79 -28.51 -14.85
C SER A 32 5.99 -29.02 -16.06
N SER A 33 5.65 -28.17 -16.99
CA SER A 33 5.03 -28.57 -18.24
C SER A 33 6.04 -28.38 -19.37
N PRO A 34 6.57 -29.46 -19.94
CA PRO A 34 7.15 -29.40 -21.26
C PRO A 34 5.98 -29.42 -22.28
N GLY A 35 5.69 -28.29 -22.90
CA GLY A 35 4.93 -28.30 -24.12
C GLY A 35 3.61 -27.58 -24.22
N LEU A 36 3.53 -26.31 -23.77
CA LEU A 36 2.56 -25.38 -24.34
C LEU A 36 3.29 -24.09 -24.75
N ARG A 37 3.73 -24.08 -26.01
CA ARG A 37 4.21 -22.86 -26.66
C ARG A 37 3.00 -21.95 -26.88
N SER A 38 2.64 -21.14 -25.88
CA SER A 38 1.90 -19.92 -26.17
C SER A 38 2.82 -18.99 -26.98
N LYS A 39 2.28 -18.29 -27.94
CA LYS A 39 3.01 -17.29 -28.73
C LYS A 39 3.32 -16.11 -27.81
N GLY A 40 4.36 -16.23 -26.98
CA GLY A 40 4.88 -15.15 -26.16
C GLY A 40 5.24 -13.95 -27.02
N SER A 41 5.00 -12.77 -26.52
CA SER A 41 5.40 -11.51 -27.15
C SER A 41 6.90 -11.58 -27.52
N TRP A 42 7.30 -10.91 -28.62
CA TRP A 42 8.72 -10.80 -28.99
C TRP A 42 9.57 -10.20 -27.86
N LEU A 43 8.96 -9.40 -26.97
CA LEU A 43 9.56 -8.85 -25.75
C LEU A 43 9.95 -9.96 -24.74
N ASP A 44 9.15 -11.02 -24.64
CA ASP A 44 9.47 -12.17 -23.79
C ASP A 44 10.66 -12.96 -24.29
N ARG A 45 10.91 -12.98 -25.61
CA ARG A 45 12.08 -13.63 -26.22
C ARG A 45 13.38 -12.87 -25.98
N ILE A 46 13.33 -11.53 -25.89
CA ILE A 46 14.50 -10.69 -25.58
C ILE A 46 14.84 -10.81 -24.08
N SER A 47 13.82 -10.85 -23.21
CA SER A 47 14.00 -10.96 -21.77
C SER A 47 14.34 -12.38 -21.30
N SER A 48 14.03 -13.43 -22.09
CA SER A 48 14.29 -14.83 -21.73
C SER A 48 15.79 -15.22 -21.70
N ARG A 49 16.68 -14.32 -22.11
CA ARG A 49 18.13 -14.56 -22.07
C ARG A 49 18.80 -14.31 -20.73
N ARG A 50 18.09 -13.84 -19.74
CA ARG A 50 18.63 -13.61 -18.38
C ARG A 50 17.85 -14.41 -17.35
N ARG A 51 18.50 -15.45 -16.83
CA ARG A 51 18.02 -16.45 -15.89
C ARG A 51 18.20 -16.01 -14.44
N PRO A 52 17.94 -16.81 -13.47
CA PRO A 52 18.03 -18.25 -13.34
C PRO A 52 16.95 -18.92 -12.49
N THR A 53 16.71 -20.18 -12.80
CA THR A 53 16.19 -21.22 -11.92
C THR A 53 17.30 -22.20 -11.53
N VAL A 54 18.56 -21.74 -11.52
CA VAL A 54 19.75 -22.57 -11.33
C VAL A 54 20.51 -21.98 -10.16
N GLY A 55 20.84 -22.79 -9.15
CA GLY A 55 21.72 -22.42 -8.06
C GLY A 55 23.11 -21.98 -8.55
N GLU A 56 23.90 -21.38 -7.68
CA GLU A 56 25.27 -20.90 -8.00
C GLU A 56 26.17 -21.99 -8.59
N ASP A 57 25.91 -23.23 -8.27
CA ASP A 57 26.60 -24.45 -8.70
C ASP A 57 26.03 -25.09 -9.96
N GLY A 58 25.08 -24.46 -10.63
CA GLY A 58 24.47 -24.98 -11.86
C GLY A 58 23.40 -26.07 -11.64
N GLY A 59 23.10 -26.42 -10.38
CA GLY A 59 22.06 -27.35 -9.97
C GLY A 59 20.67 -26.70 -9.87
N PRO A 60 19.61 -27.49 -9.62
CA PRO A 60 18.28 -26.95 -9.36
C PRO A 60 18.28 -26.09 -8.09
N LEU A 61 17.57 -24.95 -8.12
CA LEU A 61 17.42 -24.07 -6.98
C LEU A 61 16.67 -24.78 -5.85
N ASP A 62 17.30 -24.91 -4.68
CA ASP A 62 16.61 -25.40 -3.47
C ASP A 62 15.86 -24.23 -2.80
N ILE A 63 14.59 -24.07 -3.18
CA ILE A 63 13.72 -22.99 -2.72
C ILE A 63 13.64 -22.93 -1.19
N PHE A 64 13.62 -24.09 -0.51
CA PHE A 64 13.49 -24.13 0.95
C PHE A 64 14.76 -23.67 1.66
N SER A 65 15.92 -24.06 1.12
CA SER A 65 17.20 -23.60 1.64
C SER A 65 17.36 -22.10 1.45
N GLU A 66 17.03 -21.58 0.27
CA GLU A 66 17.10 -20.14 -0.03
C GLU A 66 16.14 -19.33 0.84
N LEU A 67 14.89 -19.78 1.02
CA LEU A 67 13.95 -19.12 1.94
C LEU A 67 14.48 -19.07 3.36
N LYS A 68 15.06 -20.17 3.85
CA LYS A 68 15.53 -20.26 5.24
C LYS A 68 16.78 -19.43 5.50
N SER A 69 17.66 -19.28 4.52
CA SER A 69 18.97 -18.63 4.64
C SER A 69 18.99 -17.18 4.20
N ALA A 70 17.89 -16.61 3.74
CA ALA A 70 17.83 -15.26 3.21
C ALA A 70 18.27 -14.22 4.23
N GLN A 71 19.28 -13.41 3.85
CA GLN A 71 19.81 -12.30 4.65
C GLN A 71 19.58 -10.94 4.00
N GLN A 72 19.36 -10.90 2.67
CA GLN A 72 19.03 -9.70 1.92
C GLN A 72 17.63 -9.88 1.35
N VAL A 73 16.63 -9.27 2.00
CA VAL A 73 15.23 -9.38 1.63
C VAL A 73 14.74 -8.06 1.04
N LEU A 74 14.17 -8.09 -0.15
CA LEU A 74 13.54 -6.94 -0.78
C LEU A 74 12.03 -7.14 -0.86
N ILE A 75 11.28 -6.28 -0.19
CA ILE A 75 9.81 -6.26 -0.29
C ILE A 75 9.41 -5.23 -1.34
N VAL A 76 8.54 -5.65 -2.24
CA VAL A 76 8.01 -4.81 -3.31
C VAL A 76 6.49 -4.72 -3.11
N PRO A 77 5.97 -3.62 -2.54
CA PRO A 77 4.55 -3.34 -2.51
C PRO A 77 3.98 -3.24 -3.92
N SER A 78 2.66 -3.24 -4.04
CA SER A 78 2.03 -2.94 -5.32
C SER A 78 2.33 -1.50 -5.75
N ASP A 79 2.57 -1.27 -7.05
CA ASP A 79 2.63 0.07 -7.66
C ASP A 79 1.24 0.66 -7.93
N ARG A 80 0.19 0.00 -7.44
CA ARG A 80 -1.19 0.49 -7.47
C ARG A 80 -1.47 1.42 -6.30
N VAL A 81 -2.55 2.15 -6.45
CA VAL A 81 -3.08 3.04 -5.41
C VAL A 81 -3.17 2.31 -4.07
N GLY A 82 -2.65 2.92 -3.03
CA GLY A 82 -2.65 2.36 -1.69
C GLY A 82 -1.67 1.20 -1.44
N GLY A 83 -0.93 0.73 -2.45
CA GLY A 83 -0.08 -0.47 -2.34
C GLY A 83 0.90 -0.44 -1.18
N LEU A 84 1.53 0.71 -0.93
CA LEU A 84 2.43 0.90 0.22
C LEU A 84 1.70 0.75 1.56
N PHE A 85 0.56 1.44 1.72
CA PHE A 85 -0.19 1.44 2.97
C PHE A 85 -0.83 0.09 3.27
N LEU A 86 -1.30 -0.61 2.23
CA LEU A 86 -1.87 -1.95 2.35
C LEU A 86 -0.79 -3.03 2.57
N GLY A 87 0.44 -2.78 2.09
CA GLY A 87 1.58 -3.67 2.26
C GLY A 87 2.31 -3.49 3.59
N ALA A 88 2.29 -2.28 4.17
CA ALA A 88 3.01 -1.97 5.39
C ALA A 88 2.70 -2.93 6.57
N PRO A 89 1.43 -3.33 6.82
CA PRO A 89 1.12 -4.25 7.92
C PRO A 89 1.83 -5.61 7.83
N VAL A 90 2.11 -6.12 6.63
CA VAL A 90 2.73 -7.44 6.47
C VAL A 90 4.27 -7.41 6.53
N ILE A 91 4.90 -6.22 6.50
CA ILE A 91 6.36 -6.08 6.65
C ILE A 91 6.82 -6.61 8.02
N LYS A 92 6.04 -6.37 9.08
CA LYS A 92 6.30 -6.91 10.42
C LYS A 92 6.36 -8.44 10.42
N MET A 93 5.52 -9.12 9.66
CA MET A 93 5.56 -10.58 9.52
C MET A 93 6.89 -11.05 8.91
N VAL A 94 7.38 -10.31 7.89
CA VAL A 94 8.68 -10.60 7.28
C VAL A 94 9.80 -10.40 8.28
N ARG A 95 9.81 -9.29 9.04
CA ARG A 95 10.81 -9.05 10.09
C ARG A 95 10.80 -10.12 11.18
N GLN A 96 9.63 -10.58 11.60
CA GLN A 96 9.51 -11.66 12.60
C GLN A 96 10.11 -12.98 12.08
N SER A 97 9.95 -13.27 10.79
CA SER A 97 10.50 -14.46 10.16
C SER A 97 12.01 -14.35 9.85
N TYR A 98 12.49 -13.14 9.62
CA TYR A 98 13.90 -12.84 9.29
C TYR A 98 14.44 -11.74 10.22
N PRO A 99 14.63 -12.03 11.52
CA PRO A 99 14.98 -11.01 12.53
C PRO A 99 16.34 -10.35 12.28
N ASN A 100 17.28 -11.06 11.66
CA ASN A 100 18.63 -10.60 11.39
C ASN A 100 18.88 -10.21 9.93
N ALA A 101 17.89 -10.36 9.05
CA ALA A 101 18.04 -10.00 7.65
C ALA A 101 17.99 -8.48 7.45
N HIS A 102 18.69 -7.99 6.44
CA HIS A 102 18.52 -6.63 5.93
C HIS A 102 17.27 -6.58 5.06
N ILE A 103 16.27 -5.81 5.48
CA ILE A 103 14.99 -5.69 4.78
C ILE A 103 14.94 -4.35 4.04
N GLY A 104 14.97 -4.43 2.71
CA GLY A 104 14.75 -3.32 1.81
C GLY A 104 13.28 -3.21 1.39
N LEU A 105 12.83 -1.99 1.14
CA LEU A 105 11.50 -1.69 0.61
C LEU A 105 11.61 -0.90 -0.69
N LEU A 106 11.08 -1.45 -1.79
CA LEU A 106 11.06 -0.80 -3.09
C LEU A 106 9.77 0.01 -3.27
N VAL A 107 9.89 1.32 -3.47
CA VAL A 107 8.74 2.23 -3.57
C VAL A 107 8.92 3.27 -4.68
N GLY A 108 7.85 3.94 -5.06
CA GLY A 108 7.91 5.13 -5.91
C GLY A 108 8.57 6.30 -5.19
N GLU A 109 9.21 7.22 -5.93
CA GLU A 109 9.94 8.36 -5.34
C GLU A 109 9.06 9.21 -4.41
N ALA A 110 7.81 9.48 -4.80
CA ALA A 110 6.87 10.24 -3.96
C ALA A 110 6.54 9.56 -2.62
N GLN A 111 6.74 8.25 -2.51
CA GLN A 111 6.43 7.47 -1.31
C GLN A 111 7.62 7.34 -0.35
N VAL A 112 8.84 7.72 -0.79
CA VAL A 112 10.07 7.57 0.00
C VAL A 112 9.98 8.20 1.39
N PRO A 113 9.48 9.45 1.58
CA PRO A 113 9.41 10.06 2.89
C PRO A 113 8.56 9.25 3.89
N ILE A 114 7.44 8.74 3.42
CA ILE A 114 6.54 7.87 4.21
C ILE A 114 7.17 6.50 4.46
N ALA A 115 7.75 5.90 3.43
CA ALA A 115 8.35 4.56 3.51
C ALA A 115 9.48 4.50 4.57
N ARG A 116 10.24 5.58 4.73
CA ARG A 116 11.30 5.71 5.76
C ARG A 116 10.78 5.71 7.19
N LEU A 117 9.51 5.97 7.39
CA LEU A 117 8.87 5.94 8.71
C LEU A 117 8.26 4.57 9.03
N ILE A 118 8.26 3.62 8.09
CA ILE A 118 7.75 2.28 8.32
C ILE A 118 8.74 1.52 9.22
N PRO A 119 8.30 1.05 10.40
CA PRO A 119 9.15 0.23 11.24
C PRO A 119 9.60 -1.04 10.52
N ASP A 120 10.68 -1.64 10.99
CA ASP A 120 11.18 -2.93 10.50
C ASP A 120 11.74 -2.90 9.06
N VAL A 121 11.93 -1.72 8.45
CA VAL A 121 12.60 -1.50 7.18
C VAL A 121 13.99 -0.90 7.43
N ASP A 122 15.03 -1.52 6.89
CA ASP A 122 16.41 -1.05 7.03
C ASP A 122 16.82 -0.11 5.89
N GLU A 123 16.25 -0.31 4.70
CA GLU A 123 16.57 0.48 3.52
C GLU A 123 15.32 0.76 2.67
N VAL A 124 15.22 1.97 2.14
CA VAL A 124 14.19 2.34 1.15
C VAL A 124 14.87 2.58 -0.20
N VAL A 125 14.45 1.81 -1.21
CA VAL A 125 14.92 1.91 -2.60
C VAL A 125 13.85 2.63 -3.42
N ALA A 126 14.21 3.77 -3.99
CA ALA A 126 13.31 4.57 -4.81
C ALA A 126 13.39 4.18 -6.28
N VAL A 127 12.26 4.08 -6.96
CA VAL A 127 12.19 3.88 -8.41
C VAL A 127 11.06 4.71 -9.01
N GLU A 128 11.27 5.16 -10.23
CA GLU A 128 10.20 5.72 -11.04
C GLU A 128 9.47 4.61 -11.79
N PHE A 129 8.28 4.23 -11.32
CA PHE A 129 7.49 3.15 -11.95
C PHE A 129 6.97 3.49 -13.35
N ASP A 130 6.91 4.76 -13.73
CA ASP A 130 6.39 5.19 -15.03
C ASP A 130 7.39 5.07 -16.18
N GLN A 131 8.64 4.74 -15.90
CA GLN A 131 9.68 4.58 -16.90
C GLN A 131 9.40 3.43 -17.86
N ALA A 132 9.54 3.67 -19.15
CA ALA A 132 9.36 2.62 -20.15
C ALA A 132 10.52 1.61 -20.09
N LEU A 133 10.22 0.32 -20.33
CA LEU A 133 11.16 -0.80 -20.21
C LEU A 133 12.46 -0.68 -21.03
N TRP A 134 12.43 0.12 -22.09
CA TRP A 134 13.57 0.33 -22.99
C TRP A 134 14.40 1.59 -22.65
N THR A 135 14.06 2.31 -21.59
CA THR A 135 14.78 3.51 -21.19
C THR A 135 16.06 3.20 -20.44
N GLY A 136 17.01 4.13 -20.48
CA GLY A 136 18.21 4.05 -19.69
C GLY A 136 17.94 4.08 -18.18
N ALA A 137 16.88 4.78 -17.76
CA ALA A 137 16.46 4.86 -16.36
C ALA A 137 15.98 3.48 -15.84
N PHE A 138 15.16 2.77 -16.62
CA PHE A 138 14.73 1.41 -16.25
C PHE A 138 15.92 0.45 -16.09
N ARG A 139 16.86 0.48 -17.05
CA ARG A 139 18.07 -0.35 -16.99
C ARG A 139 18.94 0.01 -15.78
N LYS A 140 19.07 1.30 -15.47
CA LYS A 140 19.82 1.76 -14.29
C LYS A 140 19.20 1.22 -13.00
N ALA A 141 17.86 1.23 -12.90
CA ALA A 141 17.16 0.67 -11.76
C ALA A 141 17.40 -0.86 -11.62
N GLU A 142 17.38 -1.60 -12.73
CA GLU A 142 17.74 -3.04 -12.72
C GLU A 142 19.18 -3.26 -12.23
N GLU A 143 20.16 -2.50 -12.76
CA GLU A 143 21.55 -2.61 -12.38
C GLU A 143 21.77 -2.26 -10.90
N GLU A 144 21.05 -1.28 -10.38
CA GLU A 144 21.10 -0.92 -8.96
C GLU A 144 20.58 -2.04 -8.08
N LEU A 145 19.45 -2.65 -8.42
CA LEU A 145 18.91 -3.80 -7.70
C LEU A 145 19.87 -5.01 -7.76
N GLN A 146 20.49 -5.28 -8.91
CA GLN A 146 21.47 -6.37 -9.06
C GLN A 146 22.68 -6.22 -8.14
N ARG A 147 23.17 -4.99 -7.91
CA ARG A 147 24.27 -4.72 -6.98
C ARG A 147 23.95 -5.01 -5.52
N LYS A 148 22.68 -5.08 -5.16
CA LYS A 148 22.23 -5.35 -3.78
C LYS A 148 22.33 -6.82 -3.38
N ASN A 149 22.62 -7.73 -4.32
CA ASN A 149 22.72 -9.17 -4.06
C ASN A 149 21.55 -9.73 -3.26
N ILE A 150 20.33 -9.49 -3.74
CA ILE A 150 19.09 -9.84 -3.08
C ILE A 150 18.93 -11.36 -3.03
N ASP A 151 18.81 -11.94 -1.83
CA ASP A 151 18.52 -13.36 -1.66
C ASP A 151 17.05 -13.66 -1.93
N LEU A 152 16.15 -12.86 -1.34
CA LEU A 152 14.71 -13.03 -1.44
C LEU A 152 14.02 -11.73 -1.84
N LEU A 153 13.32 -11.73 -2.97
CA LEU A 153 12.42 -10.67 -3.39
C LEU A 153 10.97 -11.13 -3.24
N ILE A 154 10.15 -10.35 -2.52
CA ILE A 154 8.74 -10.61 -2.30
C ILE A 154 7.91 -9.50 -2.96
N CYS A 155 7.22 -9.81 -4.07
CA CYS A 155 6.31 -8.88 -4.73
C CYS A 155 4.88 -9.11 -4.22
N LEU A 156 4.35 -8.17 -3.44
CA LEU A 156 3.06 -8.30 -2.77
C LEU A 156 1.87 -8.10 -3.71
N GLY A 157 2.02 -7.25 -4.73
CA GLY A 157 0.90 -6.89 -5.61
C GLY A 157 0.50 -8.03 -6.58
N PHE A 158 -0.73 -8.56 -6.47
CA PHE A 158 -1.21 -9.57 -7.41
C PHE A 158 -1.54 -8.99 -8.81
N ASP A 159 -1.78 -7.70 -8.90
CA ASP A 159 -2.06 -6.95 -10.13
C ASP A 159 -1.08 -5.80 -10.39
N CYS A 160 0.13 -5.91 -9.81
CA CYS A 160 1.18 -4.94 -10.07
C CYS A 160 1.40 -4.75 -11.59
N SER A 161 1.89 -3.59 -11.99
CA SER A 161 2.12 -3.32 -13.41
C SER A 161 3.11 -4.32 -14.03
N TYR A 162 3.00 -4.52 -15.33
CA TYR A 162 3.96 -5.35 -16.05
C TYR A 162 5.40 -4.83 -15.92
N ARG A 163 5.57 -3.52 -15.83
CA ARG A 163 6.87 -2.87 -15.64
C ARG A 163 7.48 -3.25 -14.29
N LEU A 164 6.72 -3.16 -13.21
CA LEU A 164 7.19 -3.56 -11.88
C LEU A 164 7.54 -5.05 -11.85
N ALA A 165 6.72 -5.91 -12.45
CA ALA A 165 7.01 -7.32 -12.55
C ALA A 165 8.29 -7.63 -13.36
N GLN A 166 8.56 -6.89 -14.44
CA GLN A 166 9.81 -7.00 -15.20
C GLN A 166 11.00 -6.48 -14.39
N LEU A 167 10.85 -5.42 -13.61
CA LEU A 167 11.90 -4.92 -12.72
C LEU A 167 12.24 -5.97 -11.65
N CYS A 168 11.23 -6.60 -11.05
CA CYS A 168 11.44 -7.73 -10.13
C CYS A 168 12.22 -8.88 -10.80
N ARG A 169 11.88 -9.21 -12.05
CA ARG A 169 12.59 -10.23 -12.82
C ARG A 169 14.03 -9.84 -13.10
N GLY A 170 14.29 -8.57 -13.47
CA GLY A 170 15.61 -8.04 -13.77
C GLY A 170 16.49 -7.76 -12.56
N SER A 171 15.95 -7.82 -11.34
CA SER A 171 16.62 -7.46 -10.09
C SER A 171 17.84 -8.30 -9.75
N GLY A 172 18.00 -9.48 -10.35
CA GLY A 172 19.09 -10.43 -10.00
C GLY A 172 18.84 -11.21 -8.70
N ALA A 173 17.67 -11.05 -8.05
CA ALA A 173 17.35 -11.77 -6.83
C ALA A 173 17.38 -13.29 -7.04
N LYS A 174 18.02 -14.03 -6.12
CA LYS A 174 18.16 -15.49 -6.17
C LYS A 174 16.78 -16.15 -6.17
N LEU A 175 15.92 -15.75 -5.24
CA LEU A 175 14.53 -16.21 -5.14
C LEU A 175 13.57 -15.03 -5.27
N ARG A 176 12.63 -15.14 -6.18
CA ARG A 176 11.56 -14.17 -6.40
C ARG A 176 10.22 -14.83 -6.15
N VAL A 177 9.43 -14.24 -5.26
CA VAL A 177 8.10 -14.70 -4.87
C VAL A 177 7.06 -13.65 -5.27
N GLY A 178 5.97 -14.08 -5.84
CA GLY A 178 4.88 -13.20 -6.22
C GLY A 178 3.62 -13.96 -6.60
N PHE A 179 2.58 -13.25 -7.00
CA PHE A 179 1.36 -13.88 -7.48
C PHE A 179 1.51 -14.36 -8.92
N ALA A 180 0.91 -15.52 -9.20
CA ALA A 180 0.86 -16.10 -10.54
C ALA A 180 0.14 -15.16 -11.52
N ARG A 181 0.73 -14.99 -12.69
CA ARG A 181 0.18 -14.21 -13.82
C ARG A 181 0.10 -15.08 -15.05
N ASP A 182 -1.05 -15.04 -15.71
CA ASP A 182 -1.28 -15.86 -16.90
C ASP A 182 -0.25 -15.57 -18.00
N GLY A 183 0.40 -16.64 -18.47
CA GLY A 183 1.32 -16.58 -19.59
C GLY A 183 2.70 -15.99 -19.33
N THR A 184 3.10 -15.80 -18.07
CA THR A 184 4.40 -15.24 -17.71
C THR A 184 5.11 -16.07 -16.64
N ASP A 185 6.45 -16.16 -16.72
CA ASP A 185 7.33 -16.77 -15.70
C ASP A 185 8.17 -15.66 -15.02
N LEU A 186 7.51 -14.81 -14.26
CA LEU A 186 8.15 -13.64 -13.65
C LEU A 186 8.81 -13.94 -12.31
N PHE A 187 8.23 -14.90 -11.58
CA PHE A 187 8.70 -15.29 -10.25
C PHE A 187 9.15 -16.75 -10.24
N ASN A 188 10.08 -17.09 -9.36
CA ASN A 188 10.50 -18.48 -9.14
C ASN A 188 9.44 -19.26 -8.36
N VAL A 189 8.75 -18.57 -7.44
CA VAL A 189 7.60 -19.08 -6.70
C VAL A 189 6.39 -18.24 -7.01
N GLU A 190 5.39 -18.86 -7.59
CA GLU A 190 4.13 -18.20 -7.94
C GLU A 190 2.99 -18.72 -7.09
N VAL A 191 2.30 -17.81 -6.41
CA VAL A 191 1.13 -18.12 -5.58
C VAL A 191 -0.13 -17.74 -6.33
N VAL A 192 -1.07 -18.67 -6.46
CA VAL A 192 -2.34 -18.40 -7.14
C VAL A 192 -3.29 -17.68 -6.19
N SER A 193 -3.68 -16.45 -6.53
CA SER A 193 -4.76 -15.76 -5.82
C SER A 193 -6.10 -16.37 -6.19
N ARG A 194 -6.78 -16.99 -5.20
CA ARG A 194 -8.09 -17.63 -5.41
C ARG A 194 -9.26 -16.65 -5.39
N ASN A 195 -9.09 -15.50 -4.74
CA ASN A 195 -10.16 -14.51 -4.61
C ASN A 195 -9.59 -13.08 -4.73
N ARG A 196 -9.60 -12.57 -5.94
CA ARG A 196 -9.11 -11.21 -6.25
C ARG A 196 -10.00 -10.08 -5.67
N ALA A 197 -11.21 -10.40 -5.22
CA ALA A 197 -12.11 -9.44 -4.56
C ALA A 197 -11.91 -9.38 -3.04
N MET A 198 -11.06 -10.23 -2.49
CA MET A 198 -10.72 -10.21 -1.06
C MET A 198 -9.91 -8.96 -0.72
N TYR A 199 -10.03 -8.49 0.53
CA TYR A 199 -9.23 -7.38 1.05
C TYR A 199 -7.73 -7.60 0.77
N GLU A 200 -7.07 -6.59 0.23
CA GLU A 200 -5.76 -6.74 -0.40
C GLU A 200 -4.66 -7.13 0.58
N GLU A 201 -4.68 -6.58 1.81
CA GLU A 201 -3.77 -7.03 2.87
C GLU A 201 -3.88 -8.53 3.16
N LEU A 202 -5.10 -9.09 3.17
CA LEU A 202 -5.31 -10.52 3.37
C LEU A 202 -4.73 -11.35 2.23
N GLN A 203 -4.71 -10.81 1.01
CA GLN A 203 -4.04 -11.45 -0.13
C GLN A 203 -2.53 -11.46 0.09
N TYR A 204 -1.94 -10.34 0.56
CA TYR A 204 -0.51 -10.27 0.89
C TYR A 204 -0.13 -11.27 1.98
N ARG A 205 -0.94 -11.36 3.04
CA ARG A 205 -0.77 -12.39 4.08
C ARG A 205 -0.87 -13.80 3.52
N SER A 206 -1.80 -14.05 2.61
CA SER A 206 -1.93 -15.35 1.94
C SER A 206 -0.69 -15.72 1.14
N LEU A 207 -0.07 -14.76 0.45
CA LEU A 207 1.18 -14.96 -0.26
C LEU A 207 2.32 -15.29 0.70
N LEU A 208 2.47 -14.54 1.78
CA LEU A 208 3.50 -14.79 2.80
C LEU A 208 3.31 -16.13 3.48
N ASN A 209 2.09 -16.48 3.86
CA ASN A 209 1.76 -17.78 4.46
C ASN A 209 2.10 -18.94 3.53
N ALA A 210 1.91 -18.76 2.21
CA ALA A 210 2.22 -19.80 1.22
C ALA A 210 3.72 -20.13 1.13
N ILE A 211 4.60 -19.23 1.57
CA ILE A 211 6.04 -19.45 1.65
C ILE A 211 6.55 -19.67 3.09
N GLY A 212 5.63 -19.90 4.02
CA GLY A 212 5.96 -20.22 5.41
C GLY A 212 6.19 -19.00 6.32
N ILE A 213 6.04 -17.77 5.83
CA ILE A 213 6.11 -16.56 6.65
C ILE A 213 4.76 -16.37 7.35
N GLN A 214 4.74 -16.55 8.67
CA GLN A 214 3.55 -16.44 9.51
C GLN A 214 3.76 -15.34 10.56
N GLY A 215 2.68 -14.78 11.07
CA GLY A 215 2.75 -13.78 12.11
C GLY A 215 1.52 -12.86 12.14
N GLU A 216 1.57 -11.90 13.02
CA GLU A 216 0.55 -10.87 13.12
C GLU A 216 0.90 -9.70 12.22
N ALA A 217 -0.01 -9.36 11.30
CA ALA A 217 0.06 -8.13 10.54
C ALA A 217 -0.52 -7.01 11.42
N GLU A 218 0.34 -6.28 12.10
CA GLU A 218 -0.03 -5.07 12.81
C GLU A 218 0.80 -3.91 12.28
N PHE A 219 0.12 -2.84 11.93
CA PHE A 219 0.77 -1.62 11.54
C PHE A 219 0.23 -0.46 12.38
N ARG A 220 1.11 0.11 13.17
CA ARG A 220 0.87 1.36 13.89
C ARG A 220 2.03 2.30 13.58
N TRP A 221 1.77 3.33 12.86
CA TRP A 221 2.73 4.39 12.67
C TRP A 221 2.08 5.73 12.97
N SER A 222 2.87 6.62 13.55
CA SER A 222 2.50 8.01 13.69
C SER A 222 3.60 8.81 13.02
N PRO A 223 3.37 9.36 11.83
CA PRO A 223 4.36 10.21 11.21
C PRO A 223 4.45 11.49 12.02
N VAL A 224 5.46 11.59 12.88
CA VAL A 224 5.82 12.83 13.56
C VAL A 224 7.04 13.36 12.83
N ASP A 225 6.81 14.33 11.96
CA ASP A 225 7.86 15.10 11.31
C ASP A 225 7.69 16.58 11.71
N GLU A 226 8.68 17.13 12.40
CA GLU A 226 8.60 18.52 12.93
C GLU A 226 8.43 19.56 11.81
N ASN A 227 8.99 19.33 10.62
CA ASN A 227 8.86 20.25 9.50
C ASN A 227 7.46 20.16 8.89
N ALA A 228 6.92 18.94 8.76
CA ALA A 228 5.54 18.73 8.33
C ALA A 228 4.55 19.37 9.29
N GLU A 229 4.79 19.26 10.60
CA GLU A 229 3.98 19.91 11.65
C GLU A 229 3.99 21.43 11.52
N LYS A 230 5.17 22.07 11.39
CA LYS A 230 5.29 23.51 11.16
C LYS A 230 4.59 23.96 9.88
N THR A 231 4.74 23.18 8.82
CA THR A 231 4.08 23.46 7.53
C THR A 231 2.56 23.33 7.67
N CYS A 232 2.08 22.33 8.40
CA CYS A 232 0.68 22.15 8.73
C CYS A 232 0.13 23.37 9.52
N GLU A 233 0.82 23.82 10.54
CA GLU A 233 0.45 25.02 11.30
C GLU A 233 0.40 26.28 10.42
N HIS A 234 1.33 26.43 9.49
CA HIS A 234 1.32 27.52 8.54
C HIS A 234 0.07 27.47 7.63
N HIS A 235 -0.30 26.32 7.10
CA HIS A 235 -1.50 26.15 6.28
C HIS A 235 -2.80 26.43 7.06
N LEU A 236 -2.87 25.97 8.30
CA LEU A 236 -4.07 26.12 9.12
C LEU A 236 -4.20 27.51 9.73
N GLY A 237 -3.08 28.23 9.89
CA GLY A 237 -3.01 29.51 10.59
C GLY A 237 -3.30 29.39 12.08
N GLN A 238 -3.23 30.53 12.80
CA GLN A 238 -3.46 30.59 14.25
C GLN A 238 -4.92 30.35 14.67
N SER A 239 -5.82 30.06 13.76
CA SER A 239 -7.24 29.79 14.02
C SER A 239 -7.46 28.37 14.60
N GLY A 240 -6.77 28.05 15.68
CA GLY A 240 -6.56 26.72 16.26
C GLY A 240 -7.80 25.95 16.74
N ARG A 241 -9.02 26.31 16.36
CA ARG A 241 -10.27 25.61 16.72
C ARG A 241 -11.30 25.56 15.59
N SER A 242 -10.95 25.90 14.35
CA SER A 242 -11.89 25.77 13.24
C SER A 242 -12.09 24.31 12.90
N LEU A 243 -13.32 23.87 12.71
CA LEU A 243 -13.63 22.58 12.12
C LEU A 243 -13.04 22.52 10.72
N ILE A 244 -12.27 21.45 10.42
CA ILE A 244 -11.63 21.25 9.12
C ILE A 244 -12.18 19.99 8.50
N VAL A 245 -12.74 20.11 7.31
CA VAL A 245 -13.11 18.99 6.45
C VAL A 245 -12.14 18.96 5.28
N THR A 246 -11.40 17.88 5.15
CA THR A 246 -10.44 17.69 4.08
C THR A 246 -11.10 17.03 2.88
N LEU A 247 -10.79 17.53 1.69
CA LEU A 247 -11.24 16.99 0.41
C LEU A 247 -10.00 16.63 -0.40
N ASP A 248 -9.86 15.38 -0.80
CA ASP A 248 -8.89 14.99 -1.80
C ASP A 248 -9.51 15.15 -3.19
N MET A 249 -8.95 16.05 -3.97
CA MET A 249 -9.44 16.38 -5.30
C MET A 249 -8.87 15.47 -6.38
N SER A 250 -7.92 14.62 -6.04
CA SER A 250 -7.29 13.67 -6.95
C SER A 250 -8.30 12.65 -7.47
N LYS A 251 -8.04 12.15 -8.66
CA LYS A 251 -8.87 11.11 -9.28
C LYS A 251 -8.28 9.73 -9.03
N GLY A 252 -8.93 8.93 -8.22
CA GLY A 252 -8.56 7.53 -8.04
C GLY A 252 -8.79 6.74 -9.34
N GLU A 253 -7.73 6.17 -9.91
CA GLU A 253 -7.76 5.41 -11.16
C GLU A 253 -8.50 6.13 -12.32
N GLY A 254 -8.31 7.46 -12.41
CA GLY A 254 -8.97 8.28 -13.42
C GLY A 254 -10.45 8.63 -13.15
N LYS A 255 -11.00 8.18 -12.02
CA LYS A 255 -12.38 8.43 -11.59
C LYS A 255 -12.41 9.36 -10.38
N GLY A 256 -13.28 10.35 -10.38
CA GLY A 256 -13.37 11.33 -9.29
C GLY A 256 -14.50 12.31 -9.50
N LEU A 257 -14.64 13.20 -8.54
CA LEU A 257 -15.64 14.28 -8.57
C LEU A 257 -15.33 15.30 -9.67
N ASN A 258 -16.36 15.92 -10.20
CA ASN A 258 -16.25 17.04 -11.13
C ASN A 258 -16.28 18.39 -10.39
N LYS A 259 -16.01 19.48 -11.12
CA LYS A 259 -16.00 20.84 -10.57
C LYS A 259 -17.27 21.22 -9.80
N ARG A 260 -18.46 20.88 -10.33
CA ARG A 260 -19.73 21.20 -9.69
C ARG A 260 -19.89 20.46 -8.37
N GLN A 261 -19.57 19.17 -8.36
CA GLN A 261 -19.64 18.36 -7.14
C GLN A 261 -18.68 18.85 -6.05
N PHE A 262 -17.44 19.25 -6.40
CA PHE A 262 -16.53 19.89 -5.46
C PHE A 262 -17.10 21.21 -4.93
N ASP A 263 -17.68 22.04 -5.79
CA ASP A 263 -18.30 23.31 -5.38
C ASP A 263 -19.49 23.08 -4.42
N ASP A 264 -20.32 22.10 -4.71
CA ASP A 264 -21.46 21.74 -3.86
C ASP A 264 -21.01 21.24 -2.47
N ILE A 265 -19.95 20.41 -2.41
CA ILE A 265 -19.39 19.89 -1.16
C ILE A 265 -18.72 21.02 -0.35
N VAL A 266 -17.90 21.87 -0.99
CA VAL A 266 -17.25 23.01 -0.32
C VAL A 266 -18.31 23.97 0.24
N ASN A 267 -19.35 24.28 -0.54
CA ASN A 267 -20.48 25.10 -0.06
C ASN A 267 -21.17 24.50 1.17
N LEU A 268 -21.35 23.18 1.18
CA LEU A 268 -21.91 22.45 2.32
C LEU A 268 -21.04 22.57 3.56
N VAL A 269 -19.70 22.36 3.40
CA VAL A 269 -18.71 22.46 4.49
C VAL A 269 -18.73 23.87 5.08
N VAL A 270 -18.66 24.89 4.23
CA VAL A 270 -18.65 26.30 4.64
C VAL A 270 -19.95 26.69 5.35
N LYS A 271 -21.12 26.25 4.86
CA LYS A 271 -22.41 26.49 5.54
C LYS A 271 -22.52 25.85 6.92
N ARG A 272 -21.73 24.83 7.23
CA ARG A 272 -21.61 24.22 8.55
C ARG A 272 -20.61 24.92 9.48
N GLY A 273 -20.03 26.04 9.05
CA GLY A 273 -19.02 26.76 9.82
C GLY A 273 -17.65 26.09 9.84
N ALA A 274 -17.41 25.12 8.95
CA ALA A 274 -16.14 24.45 8.80
C ALA A 274 -15.33 25.07 7.64
N ARG A 275 -14.01 24.91 7.70
CA ARG A 275 -13.09 25.25 6.60
C ARG A 275 -12.85 24.01 5.75
N ALA A 276 -12.78 24.19 4.43
CA ALA A 276 -12.46 23.15 3.48
C ALA A 276 -10.95 23.13 3.17
N LEU A 277 -10.22 22.11 3.61
CA LEU A 277 -8.85 21.86 3.18
C LEU A 277 -8.89 21.04 1.89
N LEU A 278 -8.22 21.51 0.85
CA LEU A 278 -8.24 20.88 -0.47
C LEU A 278 -6.86 20.32 -0.80
N PHE A 279 -6.71 19.00 -0.81
CA PHE A 279 -5.55 18.37 -1.43
C PHE A 279 -5.73 18.34 -2.94
N PHE A 280 -4.72 18.76 -3.67
CA PHE A 280 -4.76 18.82 -5.13
C PHE A 280 -3.39 18.60 -5.76
N SER A 281 -3.40 18.12 -6.99
CA SER A 281 -2.25 18.08 -7.89
C SER A 281 -2.33 19.23 -8.91
N LEU A 282 -1.32 19.32 -9.75
CA LEU A 282 -1.29 20.34 -10.82
C LEU A 282 -2.53 20.27 -11.72
N ALA A 283 -3.11 19.08 -11.91
CA ALA A 283 -4.30 18.89 -12.75
C ALA A 283 -5.55 19.60 -12.21
N GLU A 284 -5.71 19.69 -10.90
CA GLU A 284 -6.88 20.29 -10.25
C GLU A 284 -6.71 21.79 -9.95
N LYS A 285 -5.54 22.36 -10.19
CA LYS A 285 -5.18 23.77 -9.84
C LYS A 285 -6.23 24.79 -10.28
N LYS A 286 -6.84 24.62 -11.47
CA LYS A 286 -7.87 25.55 -11.97
C LYS A 286 -9.14 25.50 -11.13
N ILE A 287 -9.54 24.32 -10.67
CA ILE A 287 -10.73 24.14 -9.83
C ILE A 287 -10.46 24.72 -8.44
N VAL A 288 -9.29 24.48 -7.89
CA VAL A 288 -8.88 24.99 -6.58
C VAL A 288 -8.85 26.53 -6.57
N ASN A 289 -8.26 27.14 -7.59
CA ASN A 289 -8.25 28.60 -7.71
C ASN A 289 -9.66 29.18 -7.77
N TYR A 290 -10.56 28.58 -8.54
CA TYR A 290 -11.97 28.97 -8.58
C TYR A 290 -12.65 28.86 -7.19
N LEU A 291 -12.43 27.78 -6.46
CA LEU A 291 -13.01 27.58 -5.14
C LEU A 291 -12.43 28.57 -4.12
N LYS A 292 -11.12 28.84 -4.18
CA LYS A 292 -10.45 29.83 -3.33
C LYS A 292 -10.94 31.25 -3.59
N GLU A 293 -11.13 31.62 -4.85
CA GLU A 293 -11.70 32.91 -5.23
C GLU A 293 -13.14 33.07 -4.71
N LYS A 294 -13.95 32.02 -4.83
CA LYS A 294 -15.38 32.02 -4.44
C LYS A 294 -15.59 32.04 -2.93
N TYR A 295 -14.81 31.28 -2.16
CA TYR A 295 -15.01 31.05 -0.72
C TYR A 295 -13.96 31.70 0.18
N GLY A 296 -12.96 32.38 -0.38
CA GLY A 296 -11.95 33.11 0.38
C GLY A 296 -11.20 32.24 1.38
N ASP A 297 -11.11 32.74 2.61
CA ASP A 297 -10.35 32.06 3.70
C ASP A 297 -11.01 30.79 4.23
N GLN A 298 -12.23 30.50 3.83
CA GLN A 298 -12.88 29.22 4.15
C GLN A 298 -12.28 28.03 3.37
N VAL A 299 -11.49 28.31 2.32
CA VAL A 299 -10.80 27.30 1.52
C VAL A 299 -9.30 27.38 1.76
N ILE A 300 -8.69 26.27 2.12
CA ILE A 300 -7.24 26.11 2.37
C ILE A 300 -6.68 25.18 1.30
N PRO A 301 -6.02 25.71 0.25
CA PRO A 301 -5.34 24.87 -0.74
C PRO A 301 -4.06 24.26 -0.15
N CYS A 302 -3.83 22.97 -0.42
CA CYS A 302 -2.60 22.27 -0.07
C CYS A 302 -2.19 21.32 -1.19
N SER A 303 -0.92 21.34 -1.60
CA SER A 303 -0.43 20.33 -2.54
C SER A 303 -0.46 18.94 -1.89
N ALA A 304 -0.86 17.94 -2.66
CA ALA A 304 -0.82 16.53 -2.25
C ALA A 304 0.57 15.88 -2.45
N ASP A 305 1.56 16.63 -2.93
CA ASP A 305 2.87 16.10 -3.31
C ASP A 305 3.71 15.70 -2.08
N ASP A 306 3.48 16.35 -0.93
CA ASP A 306 4.15 16.02 0.34
C ASP A 306 3.22 15.18 1.23
N LEU A 307 3.46 13.88 1.25
CA LEU A 307 2.65 12.94 2.03
C LEU A 307 2.84 13.08 3.55
N LEU A 308 3.96 13.65 4.03
CA LEU A 308 4.16 13.92 5.47
C LEU A 308 3.28 15.09 5.92
N VAL A 309 3.28 16.16 5.14
CA VAL A 309 2.38 17.30 5.37
C VAL A 309 0.92 16.86 5.25
N ALA A 310 0.60 16.03 4.25
CA ALA A 310 -0.74 15.46 4.09
C ALA A 310 -1.16 14.64 5.31
N ALA A 311 -0.26 13.81 5.87
CA ALA A 311 -0.51 13.04 7.08
C ALA A 311 -0.82 13.94 8.29
N ALA A 312 0.00 14.97 8.53
CA ALA A 312 -0.20 15.93 9.62
C ALA A 312 -1.53 16.69 9.49
N LEU A 313 -1.90 17.10 8.28
CA LEU A 313 -3.17 17.80 8.00
C LEU A 313 -4.39 16.87 8.16
N VAL A 314 -4.30 15.61 7.70
CA VAL A 314 -5.35 14.61 7.87
C VAL A 314 -5.61 14.32 9.34
N GLN A 315 -4.58 14.20 10.16
CA GLN A 315 -4.73 13.97 11.61
C GLN A 315 -5.44 15.13 12.32
N ARG A 316 -5.30 16.34 11.81
CA ARG A 316 -5.98 17.54 12.36
C ARG A 316 -7.38 17.77 11.79
N SER A 317 -7.75 17.02 10.77
CA SER A 317 -9.07 17.11 10.14
C SER A 317 -10.13 16.33 10.92
N GLN A 318 -11.37 16.82 10.93
CA GLN A 318 -12.49 16.09 11.46
C GLN A 318 -12.83 14.88 10.60
N VAL A 319 -12.71 15.04 9.27
CA VAL A 319 -12.98 13.97 8.31
C VAL A 319 -12.29 14.27 6.98
N LEU A 320 -11.84 13.23 6.30
CA LEU A 320 -11.40 13.26 4.92
C LEU A 320 -12.53 12.74 4.01
N ILE A 321 -12.79 13.44 2.91
CA ILE A 321 -13.62 12.95 1.79
C ILE A 321 -12.69 12.70 0.62
N ALA A 322 -12.58 11.47 0.17
CA ALA A 322 -11.65 11.09 -0.89
C ALA A 322 -12.20 9.97 -1.78
N ALA A 323 -11.82 9.98 -3.05
CA ALA A 323 -11.92 8.81 -3.91
C ALA A 323 -10.87 7.75 -3.50
N ASN A 324 -10.80 6.62 -4.21
CA ASN A 324 -9.76 5.60 -3.98
C ASN A 324 -8.40 6.14 -4.45
N THR A 325 -7.67 6.78 -3.56
CA THR A 325 -6.39 7.46 -3.77
C THR A 325 -5.38 7.09 -2.68
N ASP A 326 -4.10 7.40 -2.85
CA ASP A 326 -3.08 7.20 -1.82
C ASP A 326 -3.40 7.99 -0.54
N ILE A 327 -3.97 9.18 -0.65
CA ILE A 327 -4.41 10.00 0.50
C ILE A 327 -5.51 9.30 1.32
N LEU A 328 -6.44 8.61 0.64
CA LEU A 328 -7.45 7.79 1.34
C LEU A 328 -6.78 6.69 2.16
N HIS A 329 -5.85 5.95 1.56
CA HIS A 329 -5.15 4.85 2.25
C HIS A 329 -4.22 5.34 3.36
N LEU A 330 -3.57 6.48 3.16
CA LEU A 330 -2.84 7.20 4.20
C LEU A 330 -3.75 7.49 5.40
N ALA A 331 -4.91 8.09 5.17
CA ALA A 331 -5.86 8.42 6.23
C ALA A 331 -6.38 7.18 6.96
N VAL A 332 -6.67 6.10 6.22
CA VAL A 332 -7.07 4.80 6.78
C VAL A 332 -5.98 4.24 7.69
N SER A 333 -4.72 4.29 7.27
CA SER A 333 -3.58 3.82 8.07
C SER A 333 -3.36 4.62 9.35
N LEU A 334 -3.70 5.91 9.31
CA LEU A 334 -3.69 6.84 10.46
C LEU A 334 -4.91 6.69 11.37
N LYS A 335 -5.88 5.83 11.01
CA LYS A 335 -7.18 5.72 11.69
C LYS A 335 -7.95 7.04 11.75
N ALA A 336 -7.72 7.91 10.78
CA ALA A 336 -8.49 9.14 10.64
C ALA A 336 -9.90 8.84 10.13
N PRO A 337 -10.92 9.64 10.50
CA PRO A 337 -12.25 9.50 9.96
C PRO A 337 -12.29 9.79 8.45
N VAL A 338 -12.87 8.88 7.66
CA VAL A 338 -12.90 8.96 6.19
C VAL A 338 -14.30 8.68 5.64
N ILE A 339 -14.71 9.48 4.67
CA ILE A 339 -15.79 9.16 3.74
C ILE A 339 -15.13 8.80 2.40
N GLY A 340 -15.03 7.50 2.15
CA GLY A 340 -14.45 6.98 0.91
C GLY A 340 -15.49 6.88 -0.21
N LEU A 341 -15.19 7.44 -1.36
CA LEU A 341 -16.04 7.44 -2.55
C LEU A 341 -15.51 6.40 -3.54
N PHE A 342 -16.33 5.38 -3.83
CA PHE A 342 -15.90 4.26 -4.66
C PHE A 342 -16.84 4.07 -5.86
N ALA A 343 -16.24 3.83 -7.04
CA ALA A 343 -16.97 3.40 -8.25
C ALA A 343 -16.84 1.88 -8.48
N GLU A 344 -16.25 1.17 -7.53
CA GLU A 344 -16.09 -0.28 -7.49
C GLU A 344 -16.31 -0.79 -6.06
N ASN A 345 -16.41 -2.11 -5.88
CA ASN A 345 -16.63 -2.69 -4.56
C ASN A 345 -15.46 -2.33 -3.61
N PRO A 346 -15.70 -1.56 -2.53
CA PRO A 346 -14.66 -1.13 -1.60
C PRO A 346 -14.05 -2.27 -0.77
N ALA A 347 -14.67 -3.44 -0.74
CA ALA A 347 -14.22 -4.58 0.07
C ALA A 347 -12.80 -5.04 -0.25
N ARG A 348 -12.30 -4.73 -1.44
CA ARG A 348 -10.90 -4.98 -1.82
C ARG A 348 -9.93 -4.04 -1.09
N TRP A 349 -10.34 -2.80 -0.87
CA TRP A 349 -9.48 -1.70 -0.42
C TRP A 349 -9.63 -1.37 1.06
N ILE A 350 -10.80 -1.65 1.62
CA ILE A 350 -11.15 -1.32 3.00
C ILE A 350 -11.54 -2.61 3.73
N ALA A 351 -10.90 -2.85 4.86
CA ALA A 351 -11.19 -4.01 5.70
C ALA A 351 -12.65 -3.98 6.20
N ALA A 352 -13.28 -5.15 6.20
CA ALA A 352 -14.61 -5.30 6.77
C ALA A 352 -14.61 -4.90 8.27
N GLY A 353 -15.62 -4.10 8.66
CA GLY A 353 -15.72 -3.60 10.04
C GLY A 353 -14.80 -2.45 10.40
N ASN A 354 -14.11 -1.83 9.42
CA ASN A 354 -13.35 -0.63 9.69
C ASN A 354 -14.27 0.51 10.14
N ARG A 355 -14.21 0.88 11.43
CA ARG A 355 -15.09 1.89 12.04
C ARG A 355 -14.74 3.33 11.68
N PHE A 356 -13.56 3.57 11.13
CA PHE A 356 -13.09 4.91 10.76
C PHE A 356 -13.48 5.29 9.32
N VAL A 357 -13.95 4.32 8.52
CA VAL A 357 -14.24 4.54 7.11
C VAL A 357 -15.71 4.27 6.82
N GLN A 358 -16.39 5.29 6.34
CA GLN A 358 -17.67 5.12 5.69
C GLN A 358 -17.46 5.04 4.18
N CYS A 359 -17.75 3.88 3.60
CA CYS A 359 -17.68 3.69 2.15
C CYS A 359 -19.01 4.08 1.52
N LEU A 360 -18.96 4.99 0.54
CA LEU A 360 -20.07 5.31 -0.34
C LEU A 360 -19.76 4.72 -1.72
N TYR A 361 -20.61 3.80 -2.17
CA TYR A 361 -20.46 3.11 -3.45
C TYR A 361 -21.44 3.67 -4.47
N PHE A 362 -20.96 3.96 -5.67
CA PHE A 362 -21.73 4.49 -6.78
C PHE A 362 -21.33 3.79 -8.07
N GLU A 363 -22.27 3.49 -8.94
CA GLU A 363 -21.97 2.95 -10.28
C GLU A 363 -21.07 3.89 -11.09
N ASN A 364 -21.22 5.20 -10.86
CA ASN A 364 -20.33 6.21 -11.43
C ASN A 364 -20.34 7.47 -10.56
N PHE A 365 -19.23 8.23 -10.62
CA PHE A 365 -19.07 9.46 -9.83
C PHE A 365 -20.05 10.59 -10.17
N ARG A 366 -20.73 10.53 -11.33
CA ARG A 366 -21.75 11.53 -11.69
C ARG A 366 -23.05 11.34 -10.90
N ALA A 367 -23.30 10.12 -10.42
CA ALA A 367 -24.48 9.76 -9.64
C ALA A 367 -24.35 10.08 -8.15
N ILE A 368 -23.20 10.59 -7.67
CA ILE A 368 -22.98 10.91 -6.27
C ILE A 368 -23.99 11.96 -5.81
N SER A 369 -24.77 11.60 -4.80
CA SER A 369 -25.75 12.47 -4.17
C SER A 369 -25.12 13.26 -3.02
N LEU A 370 -25.31 14.57 -3.02
CA LEU A 370 -24.89 15.41 -1.90
C LEU A 370 -25.53 14.97 -0.58
N ALA A 371 -26.77 14.46 -0.63
CA ALA A 371 -27.49 13.95 0.55
C ALA A 371 -26.75 12.76 1.20
N GLU A 372 -26.15 11.86 0.42
CA GLU A 372 -25.39 10.72 0.93
C GLU A 372 -24.09 11.17 1.58
N ILE A 373 -23.41 12.17 1.01
CA ILE A 373 -22.21 12.77 1.63
C ILE A 373 -22.59 13.47 2.93
N VAL A 374 -23.72 14.19 2.97
CA VAL A 374 -24.24 14.84 4.19
C VAL A 374 -24.49 13.80 5.28
N ALA A 375 -25.22 12.75 4.96
CA ALA A 375 -25.50 11.66 5.91
C ALA A 375 -24.21 10.98 6.39
N GLY A 376 -23.21 10.83 5.51
CA GLY A 376 -21.88 10.35 5.85
C GLY A 376 -21.16 11.26 6.83
N LEU A 377 -21.13 12.55 6.56
CA LEU A 377 -20.54 13.56 7.46
C LEU A 377 -21.18 13.54 8.84
N ASP A 378 -22.50 13.52 8.92
CA ASP A 378 -23.23 13.52 10.18
C ASP A 378 -22.96 12.27 11.00
N ARG A 379 -22.84 11.09 10.35
CA ARG A 379 -22.50 9.84 11.02
C ARG A 379 -21.07 9.86 11.58
N VAL A 380 -20.07 10.16 10.74
CA VAL A 380 -18.66 10.16 11.14
C VAL A 380 -18.40 11.18 12.25
N LEU A 381 -18.97 12.38 12.17
CA LEU A 381 -18.82 13.41 13.19
C LEU A 381 -19.50 13.01 14.51
N SER A 382 -20.65 12.32 14.46
CA SER A 382 -21.34 11.86 15.68
C SER A 382 -20.62 10.69 16.36
N GLU A 383 -20.00 9.79 15.61
CA GLU A 383 -19.22 8.68 16.16
C GLU A 383 -17.94 9.18 16.85
N LYS A 384 -17.25 10.18 16.29
CA LYS A 384 -16.07 10.79 16.90
C LYS A 384 -16.38 11.41 18.26
N VAL A 385 -17.48 12.15 18.37
CA VAL A 385 -17.92 12.75 19.65
C VAL A 385 -18.22 11.68 20.71
N ARG A 386 -18.70 10.50 20.31
CA ARG A 386 -18.94 9.39 21.24
C ARG A 386 -17.62 8.72 21.70
N SER A 387 -16.65 8.54 20.79
CA SER A 387 -15.37 7.93 21.16
C SER A 387 -14.55 8.80 22.10
N GLU A 388 -14.50 10.12 21.89
CA GLU A 388 -13.81 11.07 22.75
C GLU A 388 -14.42 11.12 24.18
N LYS A 389 -15.73 10.93 24.30
CA LYS A 389 -16.39 10.84 25.62
C LYS A 389 -16.12 9.53 26.35
N THR A 390 -15.85 8.45 25.65
CA THR A 390 -15.56 7.13 26.25
C THR A 390 -14.09 7.00 26.69
N GLU A 391 -13.19 7.77 26.07
CA GLU A 391 -11.77 7.80 26.46
C GLU A 391 -11.46 8.81 27.59
N SER A 392 -12.38 9.72 27.86
CA SER A 392 -12.26 10.76 28.93
C SER A 392 -13.05 10.43 30.20
N GLY A 393 -13.71 9.30 30.31
CA GLY A 393 -14.42 8.78 31.49
C GLY A 393 -13.83 7.48 31.98
#